data_21ebcb2d745767b568a90bef7eb8ca50
#
_entry.id   21ebcb2d745767b568a90bef7eb8ca50
#
_cell.length_a   1.000
_cell.length_b   1.000
_cell.length_c   1.000
_cell.angle_alpha   90.00
_cell.angle_beta   90.00
_cell.angle_gamma   90.00
#
_symmetry.space_group_name_H-M   'P 1'
#
loop_
_entity.id
_entity.type
_entity.pdbx_description
1 polymer ?
#
loop_
_entity_poly.entity_id
_entity_poly.type
_entity_poly.pdbx_seq_one_letter_code
_entity_poly.pdbx_strand_id
1 'polypeptide(L)'
;MKKLTTILLAVAMTLLLVACGGGNAGNTNGGNTNSGSTDKHTHVEEVMPAVEPTCTKTGLTEGKRCSECGEVLVAQETVPALGRTTESGTCERCGQSFGDWRIDYSVDDFNQPTDEWYITEDEYLVGTFSNSATTNSKLYANVMVDLDDNVMIFFYEYGSRQVKNSSERYWNEYNITMRTPDGADHKITGTMYCGDDRVNIDDAYIDEVLTALKGEGNVMFRIENADRTVESYLIEVATSNFAELYNAQTGQ
;
A
#
# COMPACT_ATOMS: atom_id res chain seq x y z
N MET A 1 28.55 -30.73 -7.87
CA MET A 1 28.10 -30.64 -9.27
C MET A 1 26.57 -30.79 -9.24
N LYS A 2 25.84 -29.68 -9.05
CA LYS A 2 24.36 -29.62 -9.10
C LYS A 2 23.99 -28.75 -10.27
N LYS A 3 23.15 -29.28 -11.14
CA LYS A 3 22.79 -28.74 -12.45
C LYS A 3 21.84 -27.54 -12.27
N LEU A 4 22.24 -26.38 -12.82
CA LEU A 4 21.35 -25.24 -13.03
C LEU A 4 20.29 -25.63 -14.08
N THR A 5 19.02 -25.57 -13.71
CA THR A 5 17.91 -25.69 -14.65
C THR A 5 17.31 -24.29 -14.85
N THR A 6 17.68 -23.67 -15.94
CA THR A 6 17.14 -22.38 -16.38
C THR A 6 15.72 -22.63 -16.95
N ILE A 7 14.69 -22.12 -16.28
CA ILE A 7 13.33 -22.12 -16.83
C ILE A 7 13.12 -20.79 -17.54
N LEU A 8 13.10 -20.83 -18.87
CA LEU A 8 12.67 -19.73 -19.73
C LEU A 8 11.14 -19.73 -19.73
N LEU A 9 10.51 -18.74 -19.13
CA LEU A 9 9.07 -18.51 -19.27
C LEU A 9 8.85 -17.62 -20.48
N ALA A 10 8.38 -18.23 -21.58
CA ALA A 10 7.94 -17.51 -22.78
C ALA A 10 6.50 -17.04 -22.55
N VAL A 11 6.30 -15.74 -22.45
CA VAL A 11 4.97 -15.12 -22.46
C VAL A 11 4.46 -15.11 -23.89
N ALA A 12 3.52 -16.01 -24.19
CA ALA A 12 2.81 -16.03 -25.46
C ALA A 12 1.63 -15.06 -25.40
N MET A 13 1.78 -13.94 -26.09
CA MET A 13 0.72 -12.95 -26.30
C MET A 13 -0.22 -13.47 -27.41
N THR A 14 -1.37 -14.02 -27.03
CA THR A 14 -2.40 -14.45 -28.00
C THR A 14 -3.28 -13.26 -28.38
N LEU A 15 -3.03 -12.72 -29.58
CA LEU A 15 -3.98 -11.84 -30.27
C LEU A 15 -5.17 -12.69 -30.74
N LEU A 16 -6.36 -12.43 -30.21
CA LEU A 16 -7.62 -12.93 -30.75
C LEU A 16 -8.08 -12.02 -31.90
N LEU A 17 -7.77 -12.40 -33.11
CA LEU A 17 -8.41 -11.88 -34.31
C LEU A 17 -9.75 -12.58 -34.50
N VAL A 18 -10.85 -11.87 -34.31
CA VAL A 18 -12.19 -12.31 -34.74
C VAL A 18 -12.34 -11.98 -36.23
N ALA A 19 -12.23 -12.98 -37.06
CA ALA A 19 -12.56 -12.89 -38.49
C ALA A 19 -14.04 -13.20 -38.67
N CYS A 20 -14.81 -12.23 -39.17
CA CYS A 20 -16.13 -12.45 -39.76
C CYS A 20 -15.97 -13.12 -41.14
N GLY A 21 -16.43 -14.35 -41.26
CA GLY A 21 -16.60 -15.04 -42.51
C GLY A 21 -18.09 -15.27 -42.78
N GLY A 22 -18.58 -14.72 -43.87
CA GLY A 22 -19.96 -14.82 -44.29
C GLY A 22 -20.30 -16.16 -44.97
N GLY A 23 -21.55 -16.54 -44.96
CA GLY A 23 -22.13 -17.66 -45.72
C GLY A 23 -23.66 -17.56 -45.75
N ASN A 24 -24.18 -17.43 -46.94
CA ASN A 24 -25.52 -17.10 -47.35
C ASN A 24 -26.46 -18.33 -47.34
N ALA A 25 -27.72 -18.16 -47.00
CA ALA A 25 -28.93 -18.51 -47.70
C ALA A 25 -30.12 -18.94 -46.82
N GLY A 26 -31.28 -18.33 -47.10
CA GLY A 26 -32.59 -18.98 -46.93
C GLY A 26 -33.64 -18.23 -46.08
N ASN A 27 -34.31 -17.35 -46.74
CA ASN A 27 -35.69 -16.86 -46.68
C ASN A 27 -36.67 -17.47 -45.66
N THR A 28 -37.36 -16.68 -44.82
CA THR A 28 -38.77 -16.32 -44.83
C THR A 28 -39.20 -15.44 -43.63
N ASN A 29 -39.80 -14.31 -43.99
CA ASN A 29 -40.90 -13.53 -43.41
C ASN A 29 -41.15 -13.47 -41.88
N GLY A 30 -41.17 -12.24 -41.38
CA GLY A 30 -41.84 -11.89 -40.15
C GLY A 30 -41.28 -10.59 -39.53
N GLY A 31 -41.89 -9.45 -39.89
CA GLY A 31 -41.40 -8.12 -39.57
C GLY A 31 -41.31 -7.83 -38.06
N ASN A 32 -40.28 -7.16 -37.70
CA ASN A 32 -40.33 -5.95 -36.84
C ASN A 32 -39.06 -5.15 -37.03
N THR A 33 -39.24 -4.01 -37.64
CA THR A 33 -38.23 -2.99 -37.84
C THR A 33 -37.75 -2.44 -36.51
N ASN A 34 -36.49 -2.70 -36.16
CA ASN A 34 -35.76 -1.77 -35.34
C ASN A 34 -34.48 -1.39 -36.12
N SER A 35 -34.63 -0.40 -36.96
CA SER A 35 -33.53 0.30 -37.60
C SER A 35 -32.66 0.88 -36.53
N GLY A 36 -31.53 0.26 -36.26
CA GLY A 36 -30.38 0.98 -35.71
C GLY A 36 -29.96 2.02 -36.76
N SER A 37 -30.46 3.23 -36.63
CA SER A 37 -30.00 4.38 -37.38
C SER A 37 -28.54 4.58 -37.04
N THR A 38 -27.64 4.24 -37.96
CA THR A 38 -26.30 4.84 -37.99
C THR A 38 -26.50 6.26 -38.50
N ASP A 39 -26.98 7.11 -37.58
CA ASP A 39 -26.96 8.55 -37.82
C ASP A 39 -25.50 8.97 -38.00
N LYS A 40 -25.11 9.15 -39.27
CA LYS A 40 -23.86 9.83 -39.62
C LYS A 40 -23.98 11.29 -39.16
N HIS A 41 -23.71 11.55 -37.90
CA HIS A 41 -23.52 12.92 -37.44
C HIS A 41 -22.04 13.32 -37.58
N THR A 42 -21.79 14.58 -37.73
CA THR A 42 -20.44 15.13 -37.65
C THR A 42 -20.08 15.19 -36.19
N HIS A 43 -19.02 14.45 -35.76
CA HIS A 43 -18.60 14.44 -34.38
C HIS A 43 -18.22 15.86 -33.92
N VAL A 44 -18.81 16.29 -32.82
CA VAL A 44 -18.44 17.54 -32.12
C VAL A 44 -17.41 17.18 -31.05
N GLU A 45 -16.18 17.62 -31.25
CA GLU A 45 -15.06 17.33 -30.37
C GLU A 45 -15.24 17.98 -28.99
N GLU A 46 -15.15 17.20 -27.93
CA GLU A 46 -15.01 17.62 -26.54
C GLU A 46 -13.68 17.12 -26.02
N VAL A 47 -12.90 18.00 -25.39
CA VAL A 47 -11.59 17.66 -24.84
C VAL A 47 -11.76 16.93 -23.52
N MET A 48 -11.11 15.77 -23.38
CA MET A 48 -10.86 15.10 -22.12
C MET A 48 -9.52 15.62 -21.59
N PRO A 49 -9.50 16.35 -20.46
CA PRO A 49 -8.29 17.02 -20.01
C PRO A 49 -7.21 15.99 -19.61
N ALA A 50 -5.95 16.37 -19.80
CA ALA A 50 -4.82 15.61 -19.30
C ALA A 50 -4.83 15.57 -17.77
N VAL A 51 -4.30 14.47 -17.20
CA VAL A 51 -4.03 14.33 -15.78
C VAL A 51 -2.53 14.24 -15.60
N GLU A 52 -1.96 15.20 -14.88
CA GLU A 52 -0.52 15.21 -14.61
C GLU A 52 -0.13 14.01 -13.72
N PRO A 53 0.95 13.27 -14.05
CA PRO A 53 1.43 12.19 -13.20
C PRO A 53 2.02 12.76 -11.91
N THR A 54 1.83 12.04 -10.81
CA THR A 54 2.50 12.31 -9.54
C THR A 54 3.73 11.42 -9.36
N CYS A 55 4.40 11.53 -8.22
CA CYS A 55 5.54 10.66 -7.92
C CYS A 55 5.15 9.17 -7.86
N THR A 56 3.89 8.86 -7.53
CA THR A 56 3.40 7.49 -7.32
C THR A 56 2.23 7.10 -8.22
N LYS A 57 1.54 8.07 -8.83
CA LYS A 57 0.38 7.80 -9.69
C LYS A 57 0.69 8.14 -11.14
N THR A 58 0.23 7.28 -12.04
CA THR A 58 0.25 7.54 -13.47
C THR A 58 -0.65 8.70 -13.81
N GLY A 59 -0.26 9.47 -14.82
CA GLY A 59 -1.09 10.50 -15.45
C GLY A 59 -1.79 9.98 -16.70
N LEU A 60 -2.51 10.86 -17.36
CA LEU A 60 -3.15 10.63 -18.65
C LEU A 60 -2.85 11.80 -19.58
N THR A 61 -2.60 11.53 -20.86
CA THR A 61 -2.53 12.57 -21.89
C THR A 61 -3.91 13.20 -22.13
N GLU A 62 -3.94 14.34 -22.79
CA GLU A 62 -5.19 14.88 -23.33
C GLU A 62 -5.80 13.91 -24.33
N GLY A 63 -7.12 13.74 -24.29
CA GLY A 63 -7.90 12.94 -25.22
C GLY A 63 -9.06 13.75 -25.77
N LYS A 64 -9.84 13.16 -26.71
CA LYS A 64 -11.02 13.76 -27.29
C LYS A 64 -12.14 12.75 -27.39
N ARG A 65 -13.36 13.17 -27.11
CA ARG A 65 -14.58 12.40 -27.32
C ARG A 65 -15.62 13.23 -28.07
N CYS A 66 -16.59 12.58 -28.65
CA CYS A 66 -17.75 13.28 -29.20
C CYS A 66 -18.70 13.68 -28.06
N SER A 67 -19.05 14.95 -27.97
CA SER A 67 -19.98 15.45 -26.94
C SER A 67 -21.41 14.94 -27.13
N GLU A 68 -21.79 14.51 -28.34
CA GLU A 68 -23.16 14.08 -28.65
C GLU A 68 -23.37 12.58 -28.49
N CYS A 69 -22.40 11.75 -28.94
CA CYS A 69 -22.53 10.29 -28.90
C CYS A 69 -21.56 9.61 -27.89
N GLY A 70 -20.61 10.34 -27.32
CA GLY A 70 -19.65 9.82 -26.37
C GLY A 70 -18.51 8.99 -26.98
N GLU A 71 -18.48 8.83 -28.31
CA GLU A 71 -17.42 8.08 -28.98
C GLU A 71 -16.06 8.72 -28.74
N VAL A 72 -15.06 7.88 -28.37
CA VAL A 72 -13.68 8.35 -28.15
C VAL A 72 -13.00 8.57 -29.49
N LEU A 73 -12.71 9.82 -29.81
CA LEU A 73 -12.06 10.23 -31.07
C LEU A 73 -10.53 10.17 -30.94
N VAL A 74 -10.01 10.53 -29.77
CA VAL A 74 -8.59 10.40 -29.41
C VAL A 74 -8.52 9.80 -28.00
N ALA A 75 -8.02 8.58 -27.91
CA ALA A 75 -7.85 7.93 -26.61
C ALA A 75 -6.77 8.63 -25.76
N GLN A 76 -7.02 8.72 -24.47
CA GLN A 76 -5.98 9.14 -23.52
C GLN A 76 -4.95 8.02 -23.38
N GLU A 77 -3.68 8.37 -23.40
CA GLU A 77 -2.57 7.45 -23.13
C GLU A 77 -2.11 7.60 -21.69
N THR A 78 -1.69 6.50 -21.07
CA THR A 78 -1.14 6.52 -19.72
C THR A 78 0.26 7.15 -19.73
N VAL A 79 0.46 8.16 -18.89
CA VAL A 79 1.77 8.76 -18.63
C VAL A 79 2.32 8.08 -17.36
N PRO A 80 3.52 7.48 -17.41
CA PRO A 80 4.11 6.82 -16.25
C PRO A 80 4.24 7.77 -15.05
N ALA A 81 4.12 7.22 -13.83
CA ALA A 81 4.43 7.96 -12.63
C ALA A 81 5.87 8.51 -12.69
N LEU A 82 6.07 9.69 -12.09
CA LEU A 82 7.37 10.38 -12.14
C LEU A 82 8.48 9.67 -11.36
N GLY A 83 8.12 8.68 -10.55
CA GLY A 83 9.02 8.04 -9.59
C GLY A 83 9.36 8.97 -8.42
N ARG A 84 9.89 8.38 -7.38
CA ARG A 84 10.42 9.11 -6.21
C ARG A 84 11.92 9.28 -6.39
N THR A 85 12.45 10.45 -6.07
CA THR A 85 13.89 10.72 -6.03
C THR A 85 14.29 10.92 -4.58
N THR A 86 15.17 10.07 -4.05
CA THR A 86 15.61 10.16 -2.67
C THR A 86 17.07 9.86 -2.46
N GLU A 87 17.68 10.63 -1.57
CA GLU A 87 18.88 10.23 -0.83
C GLU A 87 18.60 10.21 0.70
N SER A 88 17.38 10.51 1.16
CA SER A 88 17.09 10.77 2.58
C SER A 88 15.69 10.37 3.08
N GLY A 89 15.03 9.41 2.45
CA GLY A 89 13.69 8.96 2.90
C GLY A 89 12.57 10.00 2.71
N THR A 90 12.84 11.13 2.05
CA THR A 90 11.84 12.14 1.71
C THR A 90 11.94 12.46 0.22
N CYS A 91 10.83 12.40 -0.48
CA CYS A 91 10.80 12.74 -1.91
C CYS A 91 11.09 14.22 -2.11
N GLU A 92 12.21 14.55 -2.77
CA GLU A 92 12.58 15.95 -3.07
C GLU A 92 11.54 16.67 -3.92
N ARG A 93 10.76 15.92 -4.71
CA ARG A 93 9.77 16.48 -5.65
C ARG A 93 8.44 16.79 -4.99
N CYS A 94 7.93 15.96 -4.09
CA CYS A 94 6.63 16.13 -3.43
C CYS A 94 6.71 16.36 -1.92
N GLY A 95 7.89 16.24 -1.31
CA GLY A 95 8.09 16.43 0.13
C GLY A 95 7.52 15.34 1.01
N GLN A 96 6.94 14.28 0.43
CA GLN A 96 6.43 13.16 1.21
C GLN A 96 7.57 12.29 1.72
N SER A 97 7.54 11.98 3.00
CA SER A 97 8.38 10.93 3.58
C SER A 97 7.92 9.57 3.02
N PHE A 98 8.86 8.72 2.73
CA PHE A 98 8.60 7.33 2.41
C PHE A 98 9.73 6.51 3.00
N GLY A 99 9.37 5.47 3.69
CA GLY A 99 10.24 4.37 3.96
C GLY A 99 10.07 3.34 2.85
N ASP A 100 11.15 2.81 2.35
CA ASP A 100 11.07 1.59 1.59
C ASP A 100 10.97 0.44 2.59
N TRP A 101 10.02 -0.45 2.35
CA TRP A 101 9.92 -1.68 3.09
C TRP A 101 10.88 -2.70 2.50
N ARG A 102 11.43 -3.55 3.33
CA ARG A 102 12.29 -4.67 2.93
C ARG A 102 11.81 -5.96 3.57
N ILE A 103 12.16 -7.06 2.95
CA ILE A 103 12.04 -8.39 3.54
C ILE A 103 13.36 -8.71 4.22
N ASP A 104 13.26 -9.21 5.43
CA ASP A 104 14.37 -9.75 6.19
C ASP A 104 14.00 -11.11 6.76
N TYR A 105 14.94 -11.83 7.35
CA TYR A 105 14.75 -13.19 7.84
C TYR A 105 15.25 -13.29 9.26
N SER A 106 14.51 -14.03 10.11
CA SER A 106 14.97 -14.41 11.43
C SER A 106 16.28 -15.21 11.31
N VAL A 107 17.08 -15.15 12.36
CA VAL A 107 18.33 -15.94 12.44
C VAL A 107 18.22 -16.95 13.55
N ASP A 108 18.85 -18.10 13.34
CA ASP A 108 18.98 -19.15 14.37
C ASP A 108 20.07 -18.79 15.42
N ASP A 109 20.26 -19.67 16.41
CA ASP A 109 21.26 -19.50 17.47
C ASP A 109 22.71 -19.43 16.96
N PHE A 110 22.95 -19.78 15.70
CA PHE A 110 24.25 -19.72 15.02
C PHE A 110 24.37 -18.54 14.05
N ASN A 111 23.41 -17.60 14.13
CA ASN A 111 23.32 -16.41 13.27
C ASN A 111 23.20 -16.78 11.78
N GLN A 112 22.50 -17.87 11.46
CA GLN A 112 22.17 -18.26 10.10
C GLN A 112 20.71 -17.90 9.82
N PRO A 113 20.41 -17.34 8.61
CA PRO A 113 19.04 -17.04 8.22
C PRO A 113 18.16 -18.30 8.26
N THR A 114 16.95 -18.13 8.81
CA THR A 114 15.89 -19.14 8.81
C THR A 114 14.94 -18.92 7.63
N ASP A 115 13.89 -19.73 7.51
CA ASP A 115 12.80 -19.52 6.54
C ASP A 115 11.73 -18.54 7.06
N GLU A 116 11.88 -18.05 8.30
CA GLU A 116 10.94 -17.12 8.95
C GLU A 116 11.22 -15.71 8.47
N TRP A 117 10.44 -15.25 7.50
CA TRP A 117 10.52 -13.90 6.96
C TRP A 117 9.71 -12.89 7.76
N TYR A 118 10.12 -11.65 7.68
CA TYR A 118 9.32 -10.49 8.11
C TYR A 118 9.55 -9.31 7.18
N ILE A 119 8.55 -8.44 7.11
CA ILE A 119 8.60 -7.18 6.36
C ILE A 119 8.75 -6.05 7.37
N THR A 120 9.72 -5.18 7.16
CA THR A 120 9.98 -4.03 8.03
C THR A 120 10.46 -2.85 7.19
N GLU A 121 10.39 -1.62 7.75
CA GLU A 121 10.96 -0.47 7.07
C GLU A 121 12.50 -0.57 7.01
N ASP A 122 13.07 -0.07 5.93
CA ASP A 122 14.53 -0.06 5.72
C ASP A 122 15.22 0.91 6.67
N GLU A 123 14.56 2.02 7.03
CA GLU A 123 15.02 3.00 7.99
C GLU A 123 13.98 3.23 9.09
N TYR A 124 14.44 3.71 10.26
CA TYR A 124 13.51 4.08 11.33
C TYR A 124 12.58 5.21 10.92
N LEU A 125 11.30 5.02 11.19
CA LEU A 125 10.30 6.07 11.13
C LEU A 125 10.65 7.17 12.13
N VAL A 126 10.39 8.41 11.75
CA VAL A 126 10.54 9.56 12.63
C VAL A 126 9.16 10.08 13.00
N GLY A 127 8.85 10.01 14.28
CA GLY A 127 7.61 10.47 14.85
C GLY A 127 7.81 11.36 16.06
N THR A 128 6.77 11.45 16.89
CA THR A 128 6.82 12.18 18.17
C THR A 128 6.27 11.33 19.31
N PHE A 129 6.75 11.58 20.51
CA PHE A 129 6.21 10.98 21.73
C PHE A 129 6.01 12.01 22.83
N SER A 130 5.08 11.70 23.72
CA SER A 130 4.86 12.42 24.95
C SER A 130 4.81 11.43 26.12
N ASN A 131 5.37 11.83 27.25
CA ASN A 131 5.28 11.09 28.51
C ASN A 131 5.32 12.08 29.69
N SER A 132 5.47 11.60 30.92
CA SER A 132 5.50 12.45 32.11
C SER A 132 6.67 13.47 32.14
N ALA A 133 7.70 13.27 31.34
CA ALA A 133 8.90 14.09 31.30
C ALA A 133 8.96 15.06 30.12
N THR A 134 8.23 14.78 29.04
CA THR A 134 8.31 15.56 27.80
C THR A 134 7.03 15.52 26.98
N THR A 135 6.88 16.49 26.07
CA THR A 135 5.77 16.57 25.13
C THR A 135 6.30 16.75 23.71
N ASN A 136 5.79 15.98 22.76
CA ASN A 136 6.15 16.00 21.34
C ASN A 136 7.66 15.93 21.06
N SER A 137 8.38 15.16 21.88
CA SER A 137 9.80 14.89 21.63
C SER A 137 9.98 13.93 20.47
N LYS A 138 11.16 13.97 19.84
CA LYS A 138 11.49 13.12 18.70
C LYS A 138 11.47 11.65 19.09
N LEU A 139 10.68 10.87 18.34
CA LEU A 139 10.58 9.42 18.40
C LEU A 139 11.26 8.81 17.19
N TYR A 140 11.91 7.68 17.39
CA TYR A 140 12.17 6.73 16.32
C TYR A 140 11.30 5.50 16.52
N ALA A 141 10.76 4.96 15.43
CA ALA A 141 9.90 3.80 15.46
C ALA A 141 10.21 2.86 14.31
N ASN A 142 9.73 1.63 14.42
CA ASN A 142 9.76 0.66 13.34
C ASN A 142 8.48 -0.15 13.39
N VAL A 143 7.93 -0.51 12.22
CA VAL A 143 6.79 -1.41 12.08
C VAL A 143 7.29 -2.69 11.43
N MET A 144 6.84 -3.82 11.92
CA MET A 144 7.20 -5.13 11.42
C MET A 144 5.94 -5.96 11.20
N VAL A 145 5.91 -6.69 10.10
CA VAL A 145 4.88 -7.71 9.80
C VAL A 145 5.59 -9.02 9.54
N ASP A 146 5.28 -10.05 10.32
CA ASP A 146 5.90 -11.36 10.18
C ASP A 146 5.09 -12.34 9.31
N LEU A 147 5.61 -13.53 9.14
CA LEU A 147 5.02 -14.60 8.32
C LEU A 147 3.64 -15.11 8.80
N ASP A 148 3.30 -14.85 10.07
CA ASP A 148 2.03 -15.20 10.69
C ASP A 148 1.04 -14.02 10.70
N ASP A 149 1.35 -12.96 9.93
CA ASP A 149 0.60 -11.71 9.82
C ASP A 149 0.58 -10.86 11.12
N ASN A 150 1.41 -11.16 12.11
CA ASN A 150 1.51 -10.32 13.29
C ASN A 150 2.07 -8.95 12.92
N VAL A 151 1.38 -7.88 13.33
CA VAL A 151 1.84 -6.51 13.16
C VAL A 151 2.37 -5.98 14.48
N MET A 152 3.64 -5.59 14.48
CA MET A 152 4.39 -5.16 15.66
C MET A 152 4.94 -3.76 15.47
N ILE A 153 4.87 -2.93 16.51
CA ILE A 153 5.38 -1.55 16.49
C ILE A 153 6.39 -1.38 17.61
N PHE A 154 7.60 -0.98 17.24
CA PHE A 154 8.73 -0.74 18.13
C PHE A 154 8.93 0.76 18.32
N PHE A 155 9.26 1.20 19.54
CA PHE A 155 9.50 2.60 19.88
C PHE A 155 10.88 2.80 20.51
N TYR A 156 11.54 3.88 20.12
CA TYR A 156 12.82 4.32 20.65
C TYR A 156 12.73 5.78 21.06
N GLU A 157 12.59 6.02 22.35
CA GLU A 157 12.58 7.35 22.96
C GLU A 157 14.00 7.89 23.14
N TYR A 158 14.13 9.21 23.25
CA TYR A 158 15.39 9.90 23.54
C TYR A 158 16.57 9.47 22.65
N GLY A 159 16.28 9.20 21.38
CA GLY A 159 17.26 8.87 20.36
C GLY A 159 17.51 7.36 20.17
N SER A 160 17.59 6.57 21.23
CA SER A 160 17.88 5.13 21.10
C SER A 160 17.35 4.28 22.26
N ARG A 161 16.64 4.87 23.20
CA ARG A 161 16.09 4.13 24.33
C ARG A 161 14.85 3.36 23.89
N GLN A 162 15.00 2.08 23.69
CA GLN A 162 13.89 1.18 23.38
C GLN A 162 12.86 1.15 24.52
N VAL A 163 11.60 1.34 24.18
CA VAL A 163 10.50 1.24 25.13
C VAL A 163 10.25 -0.24 25.42
N LYS A 164 10.20 -0.58 26.70
CA LYS A 164 9.99 -1.95 27.16
C LYS A 164 8.93 -1.99 28.26
N ASN A 165 8.11 -3.01 28.26
CA ASN A 165 7.23 -3.28 29.38
C ASN A 165 8.04 -3.92 30.53
N SER A 166 8.54 -3.11 31.44
CA SER A 166 9.21 -3.55 32.66
C SER A 166 8.27 -3.65 33.86
N SER A 167 6.95 -3.52 33.66
CA SER A 167 5.97 -3.58 34.73
C SER A 167 5.82 -5.01 35.25
N GLU A 168 5.47 -5.16 36.54
CA GLU A 168 5.09 -6.44 37.12
C GLU A 168 3.74 -6.96 36.59
N ARG A 169 3.04 -6.15 35.77
CA ARG A 169 1.83 -6.53 35.07
C ARG A 169 2.18 -7.41 33.88
N TYR A 170 1.33 -8.39 33.62
CA TYR A 170 1.49 -9.32 32.51
C TYR A 170 1.50 -8.63 31.15
N TRP A 171 0.78 -7.51 30.98
CA TRP A 171 0.72 -6.72 29.75
C TRP A 171 0.32 -5.26 30.04
N ASN A 172 0.67 -4.38 29.10
CA ASN A 172 0.13 -3.03 28.97
C ASN A 172 -0.76 -2.97 27.73
N GLU A 173 -1.93 -2.40 27.86
CA GLU A 173 -2.87 -2.18 26.76
C GLU A 173 -2.66 -0.80 26.13
N TYR A 174 -2.84 -0.70 24.83
CA TYR A 174 -2.73 0.53 24.07
C TYR A 174 -3.98 0.75 23.26
N ASN A 175 -4.55 1.97 23.36
CA ASN A 175 -5.58 2.46 22.46
C ASN A 175 -4.91 3.08 21.25
N ILE A 176 -5.26 2.64 20.07
CA ILE A 176 -4.64 3.07 18.83
C ILE A 176 -5.69 3.69 17.93
N THR A 177 -5.40 4.91 17.45
CA THR A 177 -6.16 5.50 16.35
C THR A 177 -5.31 5.40 15.11
N MET A 178 -5.71 4.55 14.17
CA MET A 178 -5.14 4.47 12.83
C MET A 178 -5.94 5.40 11.92
N ARG A 179 -5.25 6.30 11.22
CA ARG A 179 -5.84 7.19 10.22
C ARG A 179 -5.35 6.81 8.84
N THR A 180 -6.28 6.48 7.96
CA THR A 180 -6.03 6.12 6.57
C THR A 180 -5.90 7.37 5.67
N PRO A 181 -5.32 7.26 4.46
CA PRO A 181 -5.09 8.41 3.57
C PRO A 181 -6.34 9.18 3.14
N ASP A 182 -7.51 8.56 3.20
CA ASP A 182 -8.82 9.21 2.96
C ASP A 182 -9.31 10.06 4.13
N GLY A 183 -8.58 10.05 5.26
CA GLY A 183 -8.89 10.77 6.48
C GLY A 183 -9.79 10.06 7.47
N ALA A 184 -10.15 8.80 7.21
CA ALA A 184 -10.94 7.99 8.14
C ALA A 184 -10.12 7.57 9.37
N ASP A 185 -10.74 7.64 10.55
CA ASP A 185 -10.15 7.21 11.82
C ASP A 185 -10.72 5.84 12.22
N HIS A 186 -9.83 4.88 12.43
CA HIS A 186 -10.10 3.53 12.88
C HIS A 186 -9.60 3.35 14.30
N LYS A 187 -10.45 2.81 15.18
CA LYS A 187 -10.11 2.56 16.59
C LYS A 187 -9.76 1.09 16.76
N ILE A 188 -8.50 0.85 17.02
CA ILE A 188 -7.94 -0.49 17.20
C ILE A 188 -7.20 -0.56 18.54
N THR A 189 -6.81 -1.72 18.97
CA THR A 189 -6.03 -1.92 20.19
C THR A 189 -4.78 -2.74 19.92
N GLY A 190 -3.86 -2.68 20.87
CA GLY A 190 -2.64 -3.47 20.84
C GLY A 190 -2.11 -3.70 22.25
N THR A 191 -1.24 -4.68 22.37
CA THR A 191 -0.75 -5.17 23.65
C THR A 191 0.78 -5.28 23.65
N MET A 192 1.42 -4.80 24.71
CA MET A 192 2.84 -5.06 24.99
C MET A 192 2.93 -5.97 26.19
N TYR A 193 3.37 -7.23 26.01
CA TYR A 193 3.51 -8.19 27.09
C TYR A 193 4.69 -7.86 28.02
N CYS A 194 4.67 -8.42 29.21
CA CYS A 194 5.76 -8.26 30.19
C CYS A 194 7.08 -8.80 29.61
N GLY A 195 8.10 -7.95 29.62
CA GLY A 195 9.41 -8.26 29.05
C GLY A 195 9.57 -7.91 27.58
N ASP A 196 8.47 -7.65 26.87
CA ASP A 196 8.50 -7.24 25.46
C ASP A 196 8.95 -5.78 25.28
N ASP A 197 9.36 -5.51 24.06
CA ASP A 197 9.85 -4.23 23.57
C ASP A 197 9.02 -3.69 22.39
N ARG A 198 7.83 -4.26 22.17
CA ARG A 198 6.96 -3.95 21.03
C ARG A 198 5.49 -3.96 21.44
N VAL A 199 4.70 -3.13 20.75
CA VAL A 199 3.24 -3.22 20.80
C VAL A 199 2.81 -4.15 19.66
N ASN A 200 2.18 -5.26 20.03
CA ASN A 200 1.55 -6.17 19.10
C ASN A 200 0.13 -5.67 18.83
N ILE A 201 -0.26 -5.49 17.58
CA ILE A 201 -1.66 -5.22 17.23
C ILE A 201 -2.49 -6.45 17.60
N ASP A 202 -3.65 -6.23 18.23
CA ASP A 202 -4.51 -7.35 18.65
C ASP A 202 -5.12 -8.05 17.42
N ASP A 203 -5.21 -9.37 17.45
CA ASP A 203 -5.62 -10.24 16.34
C ASP A 203 -6.90 -9.78 15.62
N ALA A 204 -7.85 -9.20 16.38
CA ALA A 204 -9.13 -8.72 15.85
C ALA A 204 -8.97 -7.60 14.80
N TYR A 205 -7.82 -6.93 14.73
CA TYR A 205 -7.58 -5.75 13.89
C TYR A 205 -6.48 -5.95 12.84
N ILE A 206 -5.86 -7.12 12.80
CA ILE A 206 -4.75 -7.42 11.87
C ILE A 206 -5.17 -7.19 10.42
N ASP A 207 -6.29 -7.75 9.99
CA ASP A 207 -6.79 -7.62 8.62
C ASP A 207 -7.03 -6.15 8.22
N GLU A 208 -7.53 -5.35 9.18
CA GLU A 208 -7.79 -3.92 8.97
C GLU A 208 -6.48 -3.14 8.78
N VAL A 209 -5.48 -3.42 9.60
CA VAL A 209 -4.16 -2.77 9.52
C VAL A 209 -3.43 -3.21 8.25
N LEU A 210 -3.42 -4.50 7.91
CA LEU A 210 -2.82 -5.00 6.68
C LEU A 210 -3.49 -4.41 5.43
N THR A 211 -4.82 -4.23 5.46
CA THR A 211 -5.55 -3.56 4.37
C THR A 211 -5.08 -2.12 4.21
N ALA A 212 -4.91 -1.39 5.31
CA ALA A 212 -4.40 -0.02 5.28
C ALA A 212 -2.95 0.05 4.77
N LEU A 213 -2.07 -0.85 5.21
CA LEU A 213 -0.68 -0.91 4.77
C LEU A 213 -0.54 -1.34 3.30
N LYS A 214 -1.45 -2.17 2.78
CA LYS A 214 -1.50 -2.55 1.36
C LYS A 214 -2.11 -1.46 0.47
N GLY A 215 -2.72 -0.43 1.06
CA GLY A 215 -3.27 0.70 0.33
C GLY A 215 -2.20 1.66 -0.19
N GLU A 216 -2.64 2.74 -0.84
CA GLU A 216 -1.74 3.81 -1.31
C GLU A 216 -1.72 4.99 -0.33
N GLY A 217 -0.55 5.56 -0.09
CA GLY A 217 -0.37 6.78 0.69
C GLY A 217 0.28 6.52 2.04
N ASN A 218 0.02 7.37 3.03
CA ASN A 218 0.60 7.25 4.35
C ASN A 218 -0.50 6.92 5.37
N VAL A 219 -0.21 5.98 6.26
CA VAL A 219 -1.07 5.63 7.39
C VAL A 219 -0.49 6.25 8.66
N MET A 220 -1.31 6.94 9.43
CA MET A 220 -0.87 7.53 10.70
C MET A 220 -1.37 6.70 11.86
N PHE A 221 -0.50 6.43 12.82
CA PHE A 221 -0.85 5.76 14.06
C PHE A 221 -0.64 6.69 15.24
N ARG A 222 -1.70 6.97 15.99
CA ARG A 222 -1.64 7.57 17.31
C ARG A 222 -1.90 6.48 18.34
N ILE A 223 -0.90 6.22 19.16
CA ILE A 223 -0.87 5.09 20.11
C ILE A 223 -0.78 5.67 21.52
N GLU A 224 -1.71 5.31 22.38
CA GLU A 224 -1.85 5.84 23.73
C GLU A 224 -1.91 4.69 24.74
N ASN A 225 -1.06 4.71 25.75
CA ASN A 225 -1.12 3.72 26.82
C ASN A 225 -2.47 3.83 27.56
N ALA A 226 -3.22 2.75 27.67
CA ALA A 226 -4.58 2.76 28.23
C ALA A 226 -4.61 3.13 29.72
N ASP A 227 -3.57 2.74 30.49
CA ASP A 227 -3.46 3.01 31.91
C ASP A 227 -2.71 4.34 32.21
N ARG A 228 -1.88 4.79 31.28
CA ARG A 228 -1.02 5.97 31.41
C ARG A 228 -1.29 6.95 30.28
N THR A 229 -2.38 7.66 30.37
CA THR A 229 -2.86 8.58 29.31
C THR A 229 -1.87 9.71 28.94
N VAL A 230 -0.81 9.90 29.72
CA VAL A 230 0.28 10.81 29.38
C VAL A 230 1.31 10.20 28.42
N GLU A 231 1.32 8.88 28.24
CA GLU A 231 2.19 8.18 27.30
C GLU A 231 1.48 8.07 25.96
N SER A 232 2.02 8.75 24.97
CA SER A 232 1.47 8.70 23.60
C SER A 232 2.57 8.80 22.56
N TYR A 233 2.34 8.11 21.44
CA TYR A 233 3.23 8.03 20.29
C TYR A 233 2.46 8.40 19.04
N LEU A 234 3.08 9.16 18.14
CA LEU A 234 2.52 9.49 16.84
C LEU A 234 3.56 9.17 15.78
N ILE A 235 3.21 8.28 14.88
CA ILE A 235 4.04 7.88 13.75
C ILE A 235 3.26 7.96 12.45
N GLU A 236 3.96 8.17 11.36
CA GLU A 236 3.44 8.12 10.00
C GLU A 236 4.21 7.06 9.23
N VAL A 237 3.47 6.13 8.64
CA VAL A 237 3.98 4.96 7.94
C VAL A 237 3.66 5.11 6.46
N ALA A 238 4.69 5.15 5.62
CA ALA A 238 4.50 5.15 4.17
C ALA A 238 4.23 3.72 3.69
N THR A 239 3.21 3.54 2.86
CA THR A 239 2.82 2.20 2.39
C THR A 239 3.55 1.75 1.12
N SER A 240 4.29 2.62 0.47
CA SER A 240 5.00 2.54 -0.83
C SER A 240 5.01 1.16 -1.51
N ASN A 241 5.97 0.29 -1.19
CA ASN A 241 6.15 -1.03 -1.78
C ASN A 241 5.67 -2.19 -0.88
N PHE A 242 4.98 -1.90 0.24
CA PHE A 242 4.54 -2.91 1.20
C PHE A 242 3.69 -4.00 0.53
N ALA A 243 2.66 -3.60 -0.24
CA ALA A 243 1.76 -4.54 -0.92
C ALA A 243 2.51 -5.48 -1.87
N GLU A 244 3.49 -4.96 -2.61
CA GLU A 244 4.31 -5.76 -3.53
C GLU A 244 5.11 -6.83 -2.78
N LEU A 245 5.78 -6.44 -1.70
CA LEU A 245 6.58 -7.35 -0.90
C LEU A 245 5.71 -8.40 -0.19
N TYR A 246 4.60 -7.97 0.42
CA TYR A 246 3.68 -8.86 1.10
C TYR A 246 3.08 -9.92 0.16
N ASN A 247 2.58 -9.49 -1.01
CA ASN A 247 2.01 -10.40 -2.00
C ASN A 247 3.05 -11.38 -2.55
N ALA A 248 4.31 -10.93 -2.71
CA ALA A 248 5.39 -11.80 -3.16
C ALA A 248 5.70 -12.94 -2.16
N GLN A 249 5.53 -12.70 -0.85
CA GLN A 249 5.77 -13.70 0.20
C GLN A 249 4.57 -14.62 0.41
N THR A 250 3.35 -14.08 0.35
CA THR A 250 2.11 -14.82 0.64
C THR A 250 1.52 -15.52 -0.60
N GLY A 251 2.00 -15.21 -1.80
CA GLY A 251 1.50 -15.78 -3.06
C GLY A 251 0.12 -15.24 -3.48
N GLN A 252 -0.26 -14.07 -3.02
CA GLN A 252 -1.51 -13.39 -3.35
C GLN A 252 -1.38 -12.50 -4.59
#